data_a79260d82585a7e1b2aeb5c32f1ec398
#
_entry.id   a79260d82585a7e1b2aeb5c32f1ec398
#
_cell.length_a   1.000
_cell.length_b   1.000
_cell.length_c   1.000
_cell.angle_alpha   90.00
_cell.angle_beta   90.00
_cell.angle_gamma   90.00
#
_symmetry.space_group_name_H-M   'P 1'
#
loop_
_entity.id
_entity.type
_entity.pdbx_description
1 polymer ?
#
loop_
_entity_poly.entity_id
_entity_poly.type
_entity_poly.pdbx_seq_one_letter_code
_entity_poly.pdbx_strand_id
1 'polypeptide(L)'
;MSTDISGVGQPGFVERYGLDFGSGRGWDAPTEEVVARIRELDLRTVRLAVVDQHGVPRAKMMSPAAAVAAMSDGLDFSGAIYSLDTGNQVFVPAFARGGGFGIAEFTGFPDVVVVPDPGTFRVLPWADRTGWMLCDAYFSNGQPMPLDGRGLLRRVLADLGEAGYDYLAGLELEFSIVVRSPEELAPENAGFTPPPPPVSVFERGYQFLSEVRLDSMGPTLEALRDALCDVGLPPRAIEDEWGPGQLEFSFAPMTGLAAADAAVLFRSAVKQVCQRRGLLATFMCRPALPNFFSSGWHLHQSLLSRPHGSNAFASGSSALSDLGRHYVAGLLDHALPMAPFAAPTVNGYKRFRPYSFAPDRVNWAVENRGALVRVQGSGGDASSHVEMRIGEPAATPYFYLAANIAAGLDGIRRGAEPPPAADVDPYATEAPPLPASLAEAVDLLDADAFYREAFGDTLISYLVMMKRYELGRYADALAKVPLPDGQDVSDWEMREYFEFF
;
A
#
# COMPACT_ATOMS: atom_id res chain seq x y z
N MET A 1 -18.53 41.33 14.15
CA MET A 1 -18.53 40.90 15.54
C MET A 1 -17.27 40.06 15.72
N SER A 2 -16.28 40.66 16.37
CA SER A 2 -15.04 39.99 16.73
C SER A 2 -15.33 39.11 17.94
N THR A 3 -15.36 37.80 17.75
CA THR A 3 -15.30 36.85 18.87
C THR A 3 -13.83 36.56 19.12
N ASP A 4 -13.29 37.35 20.00
CA ASP A 4 -12.00 37.10 20.66
C ASP A 4 -12.19 35.86 21.54
N ILE A 5 -11.80 34.68 21.00
CA ILE A 5 -11.64 33.46 21.80
C ILE A 5 -10.16 33.43 22.17
N SER A 6 -9.79 34.23 23.17
CA SER A 6 -8.50 34.16 23.84
C SER A 6 -8.45 32.88 24.69
N GLY A 7 -8.19 31.76 24.06
CA GLY A 7 -7.66 30.54 24.67
C GLY A 7 -6.16 30.70 24.90
N VAL A 8 -5.78 31.68 25.74
CA VAL A 8 -4.38 31.85 26.14
C VAL A 8 -3.98 30.70 27.04
N GLY A 9 -3.10 29.82 26.57
CA GLY A 9 -2.18 29.05 27.39
C GLY A 9 -2.41 27.54 27.56
N GLN A 10 -3.25 26.89 26.74
CA GLN A 10 -3.21 25.41 26.71
C GLN A 10 -2.27 24.93 25.61
N PRO A 11 -1.40 23.96 25.90
CA PRO A 11 -0.52 23.36 24.88
C PRO A 11 -1.37 22.72 23.76
N GLY A 12 -0.90 22.80 22.51
CA GLY A 12 -1.51 22.13 21.38
C GLY A 12 -1.58 20.61 21.58
N PHE A 13 -2.31 19.91 20.74
CA PHE A 13 -2.52 18.45 20.87
C PHE A 13 -1.17 17.69 20.90
N VAL A 14 -0.26 18.02 19.99
CA VAL A 14 1.07 17.40 19.89
C VAL A 14 1.89 17.58 21.17
N GLU A 15 1.94 18.79 21.70
CA GLU A 15 2.68 19.10 22.94
C GLU A 15 2.00 18.47 24.14
N ARG A 16 0.67 18.55 24.24
CA ARG A 16 -0.12 18.00 25.35
C ARG A 16 0.10 16.51 25.56
N TYR A 17 0.22 15.76 24.48
CA TYR A 17 0.38 14.30 24.51
C TYR A 17 1.82 13.85 24.26
N GLY A 18 2.77 14.78 24.12
CA GLY A 18 4.19 14.48 23.91
C GLY A 18 4.42 13.65 22.64
N LEU A 19 3.67 13.94 21.58
CA LEU A 19 3.76 13.18 20.35
C LEU A 19 5.09 13.50 19.65
N ASP A 20 6.01 12.54 19.71
CA ASP A 20 7.28 12.61 19.01
C ASP A 20 7.15 11.83 17.69
N PHE A 21 7.25 12.52 16.58
CA PHE A 21 7.27 11.91 15.27
C PHE A 21 8.65 11.31 14.94
N GLY A 22 9.60 11.34 15.86
CA GLY A 22 10.87 10.62 15.90
C GLY A 22 11.74 10.63 14.63
N SER A 23 12.92 10.05 14.73
CA SER A 23 13.90 9.86 13.65
C SER A 23 13.50 8.84 12.57
N GLY A 24 12.28 8.31 12.61
CA GLY A 24 11.72 7.41 11.60
C GLY A 24 10.90 8.11 10.51
N ARG A 25 10.98 9.42 10.41
CA ARG A 25 10.33 10.21 9.36
C ARG A 25 11.05 10.01 8.03
N GLY A 26 10.30 9.63 7.05
CA GLY A 26 10.83 9.32 5.72
C GLY A 26 11.43 10.51 4.97
N TRP A 27 11.10 11.75 5.35
CA TRP A 27 11.60 12.98 4.74
C TRP A 27 11.67 14.08 5.81
N ASP A 28 12.89 14.43 6.24
CA ASP A 28 13.16 15.38 7.32
C ASP A 28 13.00 16.84 6.87
N ALA A 29 11.77 17.36 6.82
CA ALA A 29 11.55 18.79 6.76
C ALA A 29 11.05 19.29 8.12
N PRO A 30 11.74 20.24 8.77
CA PRO A 30 11.25 20.87 9.98
C PRO A 30 9.91 21.57 9.73
N THR A 31 9.03 21.56 10.71
CA THR A 31 7.71 22.23 10.62
C THR A 31 7.85 23.70 10.18
N GLU A 32 8.87 24.40 10.65
CA GLU A 32 9.16 25.79 10.27
C GLU A 32 9.48 25.95 8.78
N GLU A 33 10.22 25.01 8.20
CA GLU A 33 10.53 25.00 6.77
C GLU A 33 9.28 24.79 5.92
N VAL A 34 8.38 23.87 6.33
CA VAL A 34 7.09 23.66 5.65
C VAL A 34 6.23 24.92 5.70
N VAL A 35 6.18 25.59 6.87
CA VAL A 35 5.45 26.86 7.02
C VAL A 35 6.02 27.94 6.11
N ALA A 36 7.35 28.06 6.03
CA ALA A 36 8.01 29.00 5.12
C ALA A 36 7.67 28.71 3.66
N ARG A 37 7.76 27.44 3.22
CA ARG A 37 7.43 27.04 1.85
C ARG A 37 5.96 27.28 1.49
N ILE A 38 5.03 27.04 2.40
CA ILE A 38 3.60 27.33 2.18
C ILE A 38 3.40 28.83 1.87
N ARG A 39 4.12 29.71 2.57
CA ARG A 39 4.06 31.18 2.38
C ARG A 39 4.77 31.63 1.11
N GLU A 40 6.00 31.18 0.90
CA GLU A 40 6.83 31.56 -0.26
C GLU A 40 6.18 31.20 -1.59
N LEU A 41 5.57 30.02 -1.66
CA LEU A 41 4.89 29.53 -2.85
C LEU A 41 3.44 30.05 -2.99
N ASP A 42 2.99 30.90 -2.09
CA ASP A 42 1.63 31.45 -2.05
C ASP A 42 0.58 30.36 -2.28
N LEU A 43 0.71 29.25 -1.52
CA LEU A 43 -0.24 28.15 -1.66
C LEU A 43 -1.63 28.59 -1.26
N ARG A 44 -2.64 28.13 -1.99
CA ARG A 44 -4.05 28.44 -1.72
C ARG A 44 -4.71 27.41 -0.83
N THR A 45 -4.26 26.16 -0.96
CA THR A 45 -4.80 25.04 -0.21
C THR A 45 -3.71 24.07 0.17
N VAL A 46 -3.93 23.31 1.26
CA VAL A 46 -3.14 22.15 1.63
C VAL A 46 -4.09 20.99 1.86
N ARG A 47 -3.84 19.85 1.20
CA ARG A 47 -4.59 18.62 1.45
C ARG A 47 -3.92 17.85 2.57
N LEU A 48 -4.65 17.62 3.65
CA LEU A 48 -4.22 16.79 4.77
C LEU A 48 -4.88 15.42 4.63
N ALA A 49 -4.08 14.38 4.45
CA ALA A 49 -4.56 13.05 4.09
C ALA A 49 -4.17 12.01 5.16
N VAL A 50 -5.14 11.25 5.64
CA VAL A 50 -4.92 9.99 6.36
C VAL A 50 -5.14 8.82 5.39
N VAL A 51 -4.36 7.76 5.53
CA VAL A 51 -4.50 6.58 4.67
C VAL A 51 -5.40 5.58 5.37
N ASP A 52 -6.47 5.17 4.68
CA ASP A 52 -7.42 4.22 5.23
C ASP A 52 -6.90 2.77 5.19
N GLN A 53 -7.71 1.84 5.69
CA GLN A 53 -7.42 0.40 5.75
C GLN A 53 -7.28 -0.28 4.39
N HIS A 54 -7.65 0.41 3.30
CA HIS A 54 -7.48 -0.05 1.92
C HIS A 54 -6.23 0.54 1.25
N GLY A 55 -5.47 1.37 1.98
CA GLY A 55 -4.31 2.06 1.42
C GLY A 55 -4.67 3.27 0.54
N VAL A 56 -5.90 3.81 0.68
CA VAL A 56 -6.37 4.96 -0.09
C VAL A 56 -6.32 6.22 0.76
N PRO A 57 -5.67 7.31 0.30
CA PRO A 57 -5.63 8.56 1.03
C PRO A 57 -7.01 9.24 1.06
N ARG A 58 -7.52 9.47 2.28
CA ARG A 58 -8.73 10.23 2.59
C ARG A 58 -8.31 11.62 3.05
N ALA A 59 -8.76 12.67 2.39
CA ALA A 59 -8.21 14.00 2.61
C ALA A 59 -9.27 15.06 2.87
N LYS A 60 -8.90 16.06 3.68
CA LYS A 60 -9.56 17.36 3.74
C LYS A 60 -8.70 18.41 3.03
N MET A 61 -9.35 19.32 2.31
CA MET A 61 -8.71 20.46 1.68
C MET A 61 -8.82 21.66 2.65
N MET A 62 -7.67 22.10 3.15
CA MET A 62 -7.55 23.10 4.20
C MET A 62 -7.02 24.42 3.65
N SER A 63 -7.40 25.56 4.28
CA SER A 63 -6.67 26.80 4.08
C SER A 63 -5.23 26.66 4.61
N PRO A 64 -4.26 27.41 4.08
CA PRO A 64 -2.88 27.38 4.56
C PRO A 64 -2.75 27.61 6.07
N ALA A 65 -3.48 28.58 6.63
CA ALA A 65 -3.46 28.89 8.06
C ALA A 65 -3.99 27.71 8.91
N ALA A 66 -5.08 27.06 8.46
CA ALA A 66 -5.64 25.91 9.16
C ALA A 66 -4.72 24.67 9.07
N ALA A 67 -4.04 24.47 7.92
CA ALA A 67 -3.08 23.40 7.78
C ALA A 67 -1.84 23.59 8.68
N VAL A 68 -1.37 24.83 8.82
CA VAL A 68 -0.28 25.18 9.75
C VAL A 68 -0.69 24.93 11.20
N ALA A 69 -1.89 25.37 11.62
CA ALA A 69 -2.39 25.13 12.96
C ALA A 69 -2.53 23.63 13.25
N ALA A 70 -2.98 22.83 12.27
CA ALA A 70 -3.13 21.38 12.43
C ALA A 70 -1.83 20.65 12.75
N MET A 71 -0.66 21.20 12.42
CA MET A 71 0.64 20.59 12.76
C MET A 71 0.92 20.62 14.28
N SER A 72 0.32 21.54 15.03
CA SER A 72 0.42 21.61 16.50
C SER A 72 -0.85 21.09 17.19
N ASP A 73 -2.01 21.39 16.64
CA ASP A 73 -3.27 21.20 17.33
C ASP A 73 -4.01 19.92 16.89
N GLY A 74 -3.53 19.28 15.81
CA GLY A 74 -4.25 18.22 15.12
C GLY A 74 -5.45 18.77 14.35
N LEU A 75 -6.15 17.87 13.69
CA LEU A 75 -7.37 18.15 12.93
C LEU A 75 -8.40 17.06 13.20
N ASP A 76 -9.60 17.43 13.59
CA ASP A 76 -10.71 16.48 13.70
C ASP A 76 -11.02 15.87 12.33
N PHE A 77 -11.10 14.54 12.30
CA PHE A 77 -11.39 13.78 11.09
C PHE A 77 -12.41 12.70 11.40
N SER A 78 -13.34 12.45 10.47
CA SER A 78 -14.39 11.47 10.72
C SER A 78 -13.83 10.06 10.93
N GLY A 79 -14.06 9.48 12.11
CA GLY A 79 -13.72 8.08 12.40
C GLY A 79 -14.51 7.07 11.55
N ALA A 80 -15.57 7.52 10.87
CA ALA A 80 -16.39 6.67 10.01
C ALA A 80 -15.60 6.02 8.85
N ILE A 81 -14.47 6.58 8.43
CA ILE A 81 -13.63 5.97 7.40
C ILE A 81 -13.21 4.54 7.75
N TYR A 82 -13.02 4.24 9.03
CA TYR A 82 -12.66 2.90 9.50
C TYR A 82 -13.84 1.91 9.50
N SER A 83 -15.08 2.37 9.30
CA SER A 83 -16.26 1.50 9.20
C SER A 83 -16.64 1.14 7.76
N LEU A 84 -15.89 1.61 6.76
CA LEU A 84 -16.23 1.46 5.35
C LEU A 84 -15.40 0.35 4.71
N ASP A 85 -16.06 -0.56 4.00
CA ASP A 85 -15.40 -1.54 3.14
C ASP A 85 -15.04 -0.96 1.75
N THR A 86 -14.54 -1.78 0.85
CA THR A 86 -14.15 -1.35 -0.52
C THR A 86 -15.32 -0.79 -1.32
N GLY A 87 -16.54 -1.27 -1.09
CA GLY A 87 -17.78 -0.74 -1.69
C GLY A 87 -18.38 0.46 -0.98
N ASN A 88 -17.62 1.06 -0.04
CA ASN A 88 -18.08 2.18 0.79
C ASN A 88 -19.35 1.86 1.62
N GLN A 89 -19.50 0.55 1.98
CA GLN A 89 -20.58 0.08 2.84
C GLN A 89 -20.10 0.03 4.29
N VAL A 90 -20.97 0.42 5.22
CA VAL A 90 -20.69 0.29 6.66
C VAL A 90 -20.80 -1.18 7.05
N PHE A 91 -19.68 -1.80 7.38
CA PHE A 91 -19.61 -3.25 7.64
C PHE A 91 -19.79 -3.65 9.11
N VAL A 92 -20.03 -2.68 9.99
CA VAL A 92 -20.22 -2.88 11.43
C VAL A 92 -21.50 -2.21 11.93
N PRO A 93 -22.06 -2.64 13.07
CA PRO A 93 -23.12 -1.90 13.75
C PRO A 93 -22.52 -0.64 14.41
N ALA A 94 -22.26 0.40 13.61
CA ALA A 94 -21.50 1.60 13.96
C ALA A 94 -21.99 2.29 15.26
N PHE A 95 -23.31 2.27 15.53
CA PHE A 95 -23.90 2.89 16.74
C PHE A 95 -23.96 1.94 17.96
N ALA A 96 -23.38 0.74 17.86
CA ALA A 96 -23.22 -0.13 19.02
C ALA A 96 -22.07 0.37 19.93
N ARG A 97 -22.05 -0.12 21.17
CA ARG A 97 -20.95 0.18 22.08
C ARG A 97 -19.62 -0.28 21.47
N GLY A 98 -18.62 0.58 21.53
CA GLY A 98 -17.30 0.33 20.91
C GLY A 98 -17.30 0.43 19.38
N GLY A 99 -18.30 1.13 18.79
CA GLY A 99 -18.38 1.36 17.32
C GLY A 99 -18.55 0.07 16.51
N GLY A 100 -18.94 -1.04 17.14
CA GLY A 100 -18.96 -2.35 16.50
C GLY A 100 -17.61 -3.04 16.36
N PHE A 101 -16.51 -2.35 16.71
CA PHE A 101 -15.14 -2.91 16.70
C PHE A 101 -14.68 -3.44 18.06
N GLY A 102 -15.45 -3.22 19.14
CA GLY A 102 -15.02 -3.49 20.50
C GLY A 102 -14.06 -2.46 21.10
N ILE A 103 -13.81 -1.34 20.41
CA ILE A 103 -12.91 -0.27 20.82
C ILE A 103 -13.73 0.80 21.53
N ALA A 104 -13.51 1.00 22.84
CA ALA A 104 -14.35 1.86 23.69
C ALA A 104 -14.44 3.30 23.16
N GLU A 105 -13.36 3.83 22.61
CA GLU A 105 -13.23 5.16 22.04
C GLU A 105 -14.12 5.39 20.83
N PHE A 106 -14.52 4.35 20.11
CA PHE A 106 -15.47 4.43 18.99
C PHE A 106 -16.94 4.43 19.42
N THR A 107 -17.25 4.41 20.72
CA THR A 107 -18.64 4.48 21.17
C THR A 107 -19.27 5.81 20.75
N GLY A 108 -20.31 5.77 19.91
CA GLY A 108 -20.95 6.95 19.34
C GLY A 108 -20.29 7.47 18.06
N PHE A 109 -19.24 6.81 17.60
CA PHE A 109 -18.48 7.14 16.37
C PHE A 109 -17.94 8.58 16.34
N PRO A 110 -17.17 8.98 17.38
CA PRO A 110 -16.61 10.33 17.44
C PRO A 110 -15.59 10.57 16.33
N ASP A 111 -15.21 11.82 16.13
CA ASP A 111 -14.07 12.17 15.32
C ASP A 111 -12.77 11.63 15.95
N VAL A 112 -11.83 11.29 15.11
CA VAL A 112 -10.44 11.02 15.45
C VAL A 112 -9.62 12.28 15.20
N VAL A 113 -8.46 12.40 15.85
CA VAL A 113 -7.54 13.51 15.62
C VAL A 113 -6.45 13.04 14.67
N VAL A 114 -6.29 13.71 13.53
CA VAL A 114 -5.18 13.45 12.61
C VAL A 114 -4.15 14.56 12.71
N VAL A 115 -2.88 14.17 12.79
CA VAL A 115 -1.75 15.10 12.96
C VAL A 115 -0.87 15.01 11.70
N PRO A 116 -0.72 16.12 10.95
CA PRO A 116 0.11 16.15 9.76
C PRO A 116 1.58 15.85 10.08
N ASP A 117 2.21 15.04 9.25
CA ASP A 117 3.65 14.80 9.28
C ASP A 117 4.36 15.75 8.30
N PRO A 118 5.08 16.78 8.79
CA PRO A 118 5.75 17.77 7.94
C PRO A 118 6.79 17.14 7.01
N GLY A 119 7.41 16.02 7.37
CA GLY A 119 8.36 15.29 6.54
C GLY A 119 7.75 14.79 5.22
N THR A 120 6.43 14.66 5.16
CA THR A 120 5.70 14.22 3.96
C THR A 120 5.20 15.37 3.08
N PHE A 121 5.50 16.62 3.42
CA PHE A 121 5.01 17.78 2.67
C PHE A 121 5.48 17.76 1.21
N ARG A 122 4.52 17.93 0.30
CA ARG A 122 4.75 18.06 -1.15
C ARG A 122 3.88 19.16 -1.73
N VAL A 123 4.37 19.81 -2.79
CA VAL A 123 3.57 20.68 -3.65
C VAL A 123 3.17 19.87 -4.87
N LEU A 124 1.87 19.81 -5.15
CA LEU A 124 1.33 18.97 -6.22
C LEU A 124 1.43 19.70 -7.57
N PRO A 125 2.29 19.28 -8.52
CA PRO A 125 2.49 20.01 -9.79
C PRO A 125 1.27 19.98 -10.70
N TRP A 126 0.37 19.01 -10.50
CA TRP A 126 -0.88 18.87 -11.25
C TRP A 126 -2.08 19.63 -10.64
N ALA A 127 -1.90 20.31 -9.50
CA ALA A 127 -2.96 21.05 -8.81
C ALA A 127 -2.48 22.45 -8.45
N ASP A 128 -3.19 23.48 -8.95
CA ASP A 128 -2.79 24.88 -8.79
C ASP A 128 -2.57 25.24 -7.32
N ARG A 129 -1.37 25.71 -7.00
CA ARG A 129 -0.95 26.18 -5.67
C ARG A 129 -1.46 25.32 -4.50
N THR A 130 -1.31 23.98 -4.64
CA THR A 130 -1.82 23.01 -3.69
C THR A 130 -0.66 22.24 -3.04
N GLY A 131 -0.60 22.32 -1.70
CA GLY A 131 0.25 21.45 -0.87
C GLY A 131 -0.47 20.16 -0.50
N TRP A 132 0.29 19.17 -0.04
CA TRP A 132 -0.19 17.88 0.40
C TRP A 132 0.69 17.34 1.52
N MET A 133 0.09 16.73 2.55
CA MET A 133 0.78 16.02 3.63
C MET A 133 -0.01 14.78 4.05
N LEU A 134 0.72 13.74 4.47
CA LEU A 134 0.17 12.62 5.21
C LEU A 134 -0.01 12.98 6.68
N CYS A 135 -0.99 12.32 7.33
CA CYS A 135 -1.27 12.47 8.74
C CYS A 135 -1.21 11.12 9.45
N ASP A 136 -0.77 11.12 10.70
CA ASP A 136 -0.93 10.01 11.64
C ASP A 136 -2.25 10.19 12.42
N ALA A 137 -2.92 9.08 12.75
CA ALA A 137 -4.23 9.11 13.41
C ALA A 137 -4.15 8.76 14.90
N TYR A 138 -4.92 9.49 15.70
CA TYR A 138 -5.01 9.35 17.16
C TYR A 138 -6.46 9.45 17.61
N PHE A 139 -6.76 8.90 18.79
CA PHE A 139 -7.96 9.26 19.51
C PHE A 139 -7.83 10.62 20.19
N SER A 140 -8.93 11.25 20.55
CA SER A 140 -8.95 12.56 21.23
C SER A 140 -8.21 12.58 22.57
N ASN A 141 -7.97 11.41 23.17
CA ASN A 141 -7.18 11.23 24.40
C ASN A 141 -5.66 11.11 24.13
N GLY A 142 -5.19 11.25 22.87
CA GLY A 142 -3.79 11.17 22.47
C GLY A 142 -3.28 9.74 22.23
N GLN A 143 -4.09 8.71 22.45
CA GLN A 143 -3.69 7.34 22.14
C GLN A 143 -3.64 7.12 20.63
N PRO A 144 -2.61 6.43 20.11
CA PRO A 144 -2.53 6.08 18.71
C PRO A 144 -3.76 5.26 18.27
N MET A 145 -4.23 5.51 17.05
CA MET A 145 -5.29 4.74 16.42
C MET A 145 -4.82 3.30 16.14
N PRO A 146 -5.41 2.27 16.77
CA PRO A 146 -4.95 0.89 16.60
C PRO A 146 -5.20 0.32 15.21
N LEU A 147 -6.07 0.97 14.41
CA LEU A 147 -6.42 0.56 13.04
C LEU A 147 -5.58 1.29 11.98
N ASP A 148 -4.71 2.22 12.39
CA ASP A 148 -3.86 2.99 11.48
C ASP A 148 -2.67 2.15 11.01
N GLY A 149 -2.63 1.87 9.69
CA GLY A 149 -1.56 1.10 9.08
C GLY A 149 -0.21 1.82 9.13
N ARG A 150 -0.19 3.16 9.00
CA ARG A 150 1.04 3.95 9.05
C ARG A 150 1.67 3.89 10.45
N GLY A 151 0.84 4.00 11.49
CA GLY A 151 1.25 3.82 12.88
C GLY A 151 1.74 2.40 13.16
N LEU A 152 1.11 1.36 12.60
CA LEU A 152 1.58 -0.02 12.69
C LEU A 152 2.99 -0.15 12.12
N LEU A 153 3.22 0.30 10.88
CA LEU A 153 4.53 0.17 10.23
C LEU A 153 5.60 0.89 11.04
N ARG A 154 5.29 2.06 11.60
CA ARG A 154 6.22 2.80 12.47
C ARG A 154 6.65 1.98 13.69
N ARG A 155 5.72 1.27 14.35
CA ARG A 155 6.05 0.37 15.48
C ARG A 155 6.94 -0.78 15.04
N VAL A 156 6.59 -1.46 13.94
CA VAL A 156 7.37 -2.59 13.43
C VAL A 156 8.79 -2.17 13.00
N LEU A 157 8.93 -0.96 12.45
CA LEU A 157 10.25 -0.39 12.13
C LEU A 157 11.05 -0.04 13.40
N ALA A 158 10.39 0.38 14.48
CA ALA A 158 11.07 0.60 15.76
C ALA A 158 11.60 -0.71 16.34
N ASP A 159 10.79 -1.79 16.33
CA ASP A 159 11.22 -3.12 16.77
C ASP A 159 12.41 -3.67 15.96
N LEU A 160 12.42 -3.40 14.64
CA LEU A 160 13.55 -3.74 13.77
C LEU A 160 14.79 -2.90 14.13
N GLY A 161 14.58 -1.60 14.45
CA GLY A 161 15.63 -0.71 14.90
C GLY A 161 16.26 -1.12 16.21
N GLU A 162 15.46 -1.62 17.17
CA GLU A 162 15.95 -2.20 18.43
C GLU A 162 16.77 -3.48 18.20
N ALA A 163 16.44 -4.24 17.15
CA ALA A 163 17.21 -5.41 16.73
C ALA A 163 18.54 -5.04 16.01
N GLY A 164 18.80 -3.74 15.77
CA GLY A 164 20.04 -3.26 15.18
C GLY A 164 20.03 -3.05 13.67
N TYR A 165 18.85 -2.96 13.06
CA TYR A 165 18.72 -2.85 11.60
C TYR A 165 17.81 -1.70 11.18
N ASP A 166 18.09 -1.13 9.99
CA ASP A 166 17.18 -0.29 9.22
C ASP A 166 16.65 -1.07 8.04
N TYR A 167 15.36 -0.86 7.72
CA TYR A 167 14.72 -1.50 6.58
C TYR A 167 14.97 -0.70 5.31
N LEU A 168 15.37 -1.39 4.25
CA LEU A 168 15.53 -0.84 2.91
C LEU A 168 14.59 -1.56 1.94
N ALA A 169 13.70 -0.80 1.27
CA ALA A 169 12.74 -1.35 0.32
C ALA A 169 12.85 -0.70 -1.06
N GLY A 170 12.85 -1.50 -2.11
CA GLY A 170 12.63 -1.12 -3.49
C GLY A 170 11.19 -1.42 -3.90
N LEU A 171 10.56 -0.47 -4.56
CA LEU A 171 9.19 -0.61 -5.07
C LEU A 171 9.22 -0.90 -6.56
N GLU A 172 8.48 -1.92 -6.97
CA GLU A 172 8.22 -2.29 -8.36
C GLU A 172 6.72 -2.57 -8.47
N LEU A 173 5.97 -1.60 -9.05
CA LEU A 173 4.51 -1.65 -9.12
C LEU A 173 4.04 -1.64 -10.56
N GLU A 174 3.23 -2.64 -10.88
CA GLU A 174 2.52 -2.73 -12.15
C GLU A 174 1.10 -2.15 -12.02
N PHE A 175 0.58 -1.60 -13.11
CA PHE A 175 -0.79 -1.11 -13.21
C PHE A 175 -1.19 -0.97 -14.68
N SER A 176 -2.48 -0.73 -14.96
CA SER A 176 -2.94 -0.53 -16.34
C SER A 176 -3.52 0.86 -16.53
N ILE A 177 -3.27 1.46 -17.70
CA ILE A 177 -3.91 2.68 -18.16
C ILE A 177 -4.88 2.35 -19.29
N VAL A 178 -6.08 2.92 -19.22
CA VAL A 178 -7.11 2.86 -20.26
C VAL A 178 -7.60 4.26 -20.61
N VAL A 179 -8.14 4.43 -21.81
CA VAL A 179 -8.78 5.67 -22.21
C VAL A 179 -10.22 5.67 -21.70
N ARG A 180 -10.58 6.64 -20.87
CA ARG A 180 -11.95 6.81 -20.39
C ARG A 180 -12.81 7.39 -21.49
N SER A 181 -13.89 6.70 -21.85
CA SER A 181 -14.88 7.24 -22.79
C SER A 181 -15.64 8.40 -22.12
N PRO A 182 -15.88 9.52 -22.82
CA PRO A 182 -16.71 10.58 -22.31
C PRO A 182 -18.13 10.04 -22.15
N GLU A 183 -18.64 10.04 -20.94
CA GLU A 183 -20.04 9.71 -20.63
C GLU A 183 -20.67 10.79 -19.77
N GLU A 184 -21.94 11.05 -20.01
CA GLU A 184 -22.75 11.75 -19.03
C GLU A 184 -22.95 10.82 -17.82
N LEU A 185 -22.49 11.26 -16.65
CA LEU A 185 -22.70 10.53 -15.42
C LEU A 185 -24.16 10.68 -14.99
N ALA A 186 -24.99 9.72 -15.35
CA ALA A 186 -26.38 9.70 -14.93
C ALA A 186 -26.48 9.46 -13.40
N PRO A 187 -27.36 10.16 -12.69
CA PRO A 187 -27.48 10.03 -11.23
C PRO A 187 -27.68 8.60 -10.74
N GLU A 188 -28.41 7.78 -11.48
CA GLU A 188 -28.65 6.37 -11.19
C GLU A 188 -27.37 5.51 -11.25
N ASN A 189 -26.34 5.97 -11.97
CA ASN A 189 -25.05 5.31 -12.10
C ASN A 189 -23.98 5.89 -11.16
N ALA A 190 -24.36 6.88 -10.33
CA ALA A 190 -23.43 7.58 -9.43
C ALA A 190 -23.53 7.12 -7.97
N GLY A 191 -24.23 6.02 -7.70
CA GLY A 191 -24.40 5.47 -6.35
C GLY A 191 -23.22 4.64 -5.86
N PHE A 192 -23.44 3.88 -4.78
CA PHE A 192 -22.43 2.96 -4.25
C PHE A 192 -22.17 1.82 -5.23
N THR A 193 -20.88 1.50 -5.43
CA THR A 193 -20.40 0.53 -6.42
C THR A 193 -21.04 0.78 -7.81
N PRO A 194 -20.71 1.92 -8.45
CA PRO A 194 -21.25 2.24 -9.76
C PRO A 194 -20.76 1.24 -10.81
N PRO A 195 -21.46 1.11 -11.95
CA PRO A 195 -20.89 0.35 -13.06
C PRO A 195 -19.53 0.96 -13.46
N PRO A 196 -18.54 0.12 -13.85
CA PRO A 196 -17.27 0.65 -14.33
C PRO A 196 -17.52 1.52 -15.57
N PRO A 197 -16.77 2.63 -15.73
CA PRO A 197 -16.91 3.47 -16.90
C PRO A 197 -16.55 2.68 -18.16
N PRO A 198 -17.20 2.94 -19.29
CA PRO A 198 -16.75 2.39 -20.55
C PRO A 198 -15.38 2.92 -20.92
N VAL A 199 -14.51 2.03 -21.34
CA VAL A 199 -13.12 2.32 -21.63
C VAL A 199 -12.70 1.72 -22.96
N SER A 200 -11.64 2.29 -23.54
CA SER A 200 -10.92 1.69 -24.65
C SER A 200 -9.44 1.53 -24.26
N VAL A 201 -8.72 0.71 -25.02
CA VAL A 201 -7.31 0.48 -24.75
C VAL A 201 -6.50 1.76 -24.95
N PHE A 202 -5.55 2.00 -24.05
CA PHE A 202 -4.58 3.10 -24.17
C PHE A 202 -3.51 2.78 -25.20
N GLU A 203 -2.95 1.55 -25.13
CA GLU A 203 -1.97 1.03 -26.08
C GLU A 203 -2.17 -0.49 -26.22
N ARG A 204 -1.72 -1.07 -27.32
CA ARG A 204 -1.81 -2.52 -27.54
C ARG A 204 -0.93 -3.29 -26.57
N GLY A 205 -1.43 -4.37 -25.98
CA GLY A 205 -0.65 -5.35 -25.24
C GLY A 205 -0.03 -6.35 -26.20
N TYR A 206 1.21 -6.11 -26.60
CA TYR A 206 1.86 -6.95 -27.60
C TYR A 206 3.34 -6.61 -27.68
N GLN A 207 4.20 -7.60 -27.54
CA GLN A 207 5.64 -7.46 -27.55
C GLN A 207 6.18 -6.68 -26.32
N PHE A 208 6.29 -7.40 -25.23
CA PHE A 208 6.91 -6.99 -23.98
C PHE A 208 8.21 -6.19 -24.16
N LEU A 209 8.38 -5.10 -23.41
CA LEU A 209 9.51 -4.15 -23.45
C LEU A 209 9.73 -3.51 -24.83
N SER A 210 8.68 -3.21 -25.55
CA SER A 210 8.78 -2.60 -26.88
C SER A 210 9.13 -1.10 -26.80
N GLU A 211 10.32 -0.72 -27.27
CA GLU A 211 10.74 0.69 -27.36
C GLU A 211 9.77 1.53 -28.19
N VAL A 212 9.23 0.97 -29.28
CA VAL A 212 8.26 1.67 -30.15
C VAL A 212 6.96 1.96 -29.39
N ARG A 213 6.53 1.06 -28.51
CA ARG A 213 5.34 1.28 -27.67
C ARG A 213 5.61 2.27 -26.55
N LEU A 214 6.79 2.24 -25.93
CA LEU A 214 7.20 3.29 -24.99
C LEU A 214 7.17 4.66 -25.63
N ASP A 215 7.67 4.79 -26.88
CA ASP A 215 7.63 6.05 -27.65
C ASP A 215 6.19 6.49 -27.95
N SER A 216 5.31 5.56 -28.37
CA SER A 216 3.90 5.88 -28.64
C SER A 216 3.15 6.36 -27.40
N MET A 217 3.46 5.84 -26.22
CA MET A 217 2.93 6.27 -24.94
C MET A 217 3.65 7.51 -24.36
N GLY A 218 4.76 7.93 -24.98
CA GLY A 218 5.70 8.95 -24.51
C GLY A 218 5.06 10.18 -23.89
N PRO A 219 4.09 10.88 -24.53
CA PRO A 219 3.50 12.09 -23.97
C PRO A 219 2.79 11.89 -22.61
N THR A 220 2.32 10.68 -22.33
CA THR A 220 1.70 10.34 -21.03
C THR A 220 2.76 9.92 -20.03
N LEU A 221 3.72 9.08 -20.45
CA LEU A 221 4.80 8.62 -19.59
C LEU A 221 5.70 9.78 -19.13
N GLU A 222 5.99 10.72 -20.01
CA GLU A 222 6.73 11.95 -19.67
C GLU A 222 5.97 12.79 -18.63
N ALA A 223 4.67 12.99 -18.82
CA ALA A 223 3.87 13.74 -17.87
C ALA A 223 3.80 13.05 -16.49
N LEU A 224 3.74 11.72 -16.43
CA LEU A 224 3.81 10.95 -15.20
C LEU A 224 5.19 11.07 -14.55
N ARG A 225 6.27 10.87 -15.34
CA ARG A 225 7.65 11.01 -14.87
C ARG A 225 7.90 12.40 -14.27
N ASP A 226 7.55 13.44 -15.00
CA ASP A 226 7.78 14.82 -14.57
C ASP A 226 7.01 15.15 -13.30
N ALA A 227 5.73 14.76 -13.23
CA ALA A 227 4.91 14.94 -12.04
C ALA A 227 5.47 14.20 -10.82
N LEU A 228 5.99 12.98 -11.02
CA LEU A 228 6.62 12.20 -9.95
C LEU A 228 7.97 12.79 -9.52
N CYS A 229 8.79 13.25 -10.46
CA CYS A 229 10.04 13.95 -10.15
C CYS A 229 9.79 15.22 -9.33
N ASP A 230 8.79 16.01 -9.72
CA ASP A 230 8.44 17.27 -9.04
C ASP A 230 7.96 17.05 -7.60
N VAL A 231 7.34 15.92 -7.28
CA VAL A 231 6.99 15.57 -5.89
C VAL A 231 8.10 14.82 -5.16
N GLY A 232 9.30 14.71 -5.75
CA GLY A 232 10.46 14.06 -5.14
C GLY A 232 10.44 12.55 -5.18
N LEU A 233 9.72 11.95 -6.12
CA LEU A 233 9.63 10.50 -6.32
C LEU A 233 10.05 10.13 -7.77
N PRO A 234 11.30 10.35 -8.17
CA PRO A 234 11.75 10.05 -9.53
C PRO A 234 11.70 8.54 -9.79
N PRO A 235 11.02 8.09 -10.86
CA PRO A 235 11.09 6.69 -11.28
C PRO A 235 12.53 6.31 -11.67
N ARG A 236 12.96 5.11 -11.29
CA ARG A 236 14.22 4.51 -11.73
C ARG A 236 14.08 3.92 -13.13
N ALA A 237 12.97 3.21 -13.37
CA ALA A 237 12.58 2.70 -14.67
C ALA A 237 11.07 2.82 -14.89
N ILE A 238 10.66 2.91 -16.13
CA ILE A 238 9.29 2.80 -16.62
C ILE A 238 9.33 1.77 -17.73
N GLU A 239 8.57 0.70 -17.59
CA GLU A 239 8.61 -0.45 -18.47
C GLU A 239 7.24 -0.71 -19.10
N ASP A 240 7.24 -1.09 -20.37
CA ASP A 240 6.07 -1.53 -21.12
C ASP A 240 5.85 -3.01 -20.85
N GLU A 241 4.71 -3.35 -20.27
CA GLU A 241 4.36 -4.68 -19.81
C GLU A 241 3.55 -5.50 -20.86
N TRP A 242 3.15 -6.73 -20.48
CA TRP A 242 2.49 -7.70 -21.38
C TRP A 242 1.10 -7.24 -21.83
N GLY A 243 0.35 -6.61 -20.95
CA GLY A 243 -1.06 -6.24 -21.16
C GLY A 243 -1.24 -4.94 -21.95
N PRO A 244 -2.45 -4.71 -22.52
CA PRO A 244 -2.79 -3.45 -23.15
C PRO A 244 -2.70 -2.28 -22.17
N GLY A 245 -1.76 -1.34 -22.40
CA GLY A 245 -1.52 -0.19 -21.53
C GLY A 245 -1.04 -0.57 -20.13
N GLN A 246 -0.53 -1.79 -19.95
CA GLN A 246 0.09 -2.23 -18.69
C GLN A 246 1.51 -1.70 -18.61
N LEU A 247 1.85 -1.14 -17.47
CA LEU A 247 3.12 -0.48 -17.19
C LEU A 247 3.66 -0.96 -15.85
N GLU A 248 4.98 -0.98 -15.75
CA GLU A 248 5.71 -1.16 -14.50
C GLU A 248 6.54 0.08 -14.19
N PHE A 249 6.47 0.52 -12.95
CA PHE A 249 7.32 1.59 -12.43
C PHE A 249 8.16 1.07 -11.28
N SER A 250 9.47 1.21 -11.40
CA SER A 250 10.41 0.91 -10.32
C SER A 250 11.07 2.18 -9.79
N PHE A 251 11.46 2.13 -8.50
CA PHE A 251 12.04 3.26 -7.78
C PHE A 251 13.36 2.88 -7.12
N ALA A 252 14.21 3.89 -6.88
CA ALA A 252 15.39 3.68 -6.04
C ALA A 252 14.97 3.20 -4.65
N PRO A 253 15.76 2.32 -4.00
CA PRO A 253 15.43 1.84 -2.66
C PRO A 253 15.32 2.99 -1.66
N MET A 254 14.31 2.90 -0.78
CA MET A 254 14.01 3.88 0.26
C MET A 254 14.02 3.21 1.63
N THR A 255 14.41 3.94 2.66
CA THR A 255 14.47 3.43 4.03
C THR A 255 13.16 3.64 4.77
N GLY A 256 12.83 2.69 5.64
CA GLY A 256 11.77 2.82 6.63
C GLY A 256 10.39 3.13 6.05
N LEU A 257 9.72 4.09 6.68
CA LEU A 257 8.35 4.48 6.35
C LEU A 257 8.24 5.15 4.96
N ALA A 258 9.34 5.76 4.46
CA ALA A 258 9.34 6.48 3.18
C ALA A 258 8.92 5.60 2.00
N ALA A 259 9.26 4.32 2.00
CA ALA A 259 8.87 3.39 0.93
C ALA A 259 7.35 3.21 0.87
N ALA A 260 6.69 3.04 2.01
CA ALA A 260 5.22 2.90 2.05
C ALA A 260 4.52 4.21 1.70
N ASP A 261 5.00 5.35 2.23
CA ASP A 261 4.49 6.69 1.91
C ASP A 261 4.64 7.00 0.41
N ALA A 262 5.77 6.57 -0.20
CA ALA A 262 6.01 6.69 -1.63
C ALA A 262 5.03 5.88 -2.48
N ALA A 263 4.70 4.65 -2.09
CA ALA A 263 3.70 3.83 -2.79
C ALA A 263 2.31 4.47 -2.76
N VAL A 264 1.91 5.07 -1.62
CA VAL A 264 0.65 5.84 -1.49
C VAL A 264 0.65 7.04 -2.42
N LEU A 265 1.74 7.83 -2.39
CA LEU A 265 1.88 9.02 -3.23
C LEU A 265 1.89 8.66 -4.72
N PHE A 266 2.61 7.62 -5.10
CA PHE A 266 2.69 7.10 -6.47
C PHE A 266 1.30 6.78 -7.02
N ARG A 267 0.54 5.91 -6.34
CA ARG A 267 -0.81 5.53 -6.78
C ARG A 267 -1.72 6.74 -6.91
N SER A 268 -1.69 7.62 -5.92
CA SER A 268 -2.48 8.85 -5.92
C SER A 268 -2.10 9.80 -7.06
N ALA A 269 -0.81 10.01 -7.31
CA ALA A 269 -0.28 10.85 -8.37
C ALA A 269 -0.68 10.33 -9.75
N VAL A 270 -0.41 9.05 -10.01
CA VAL A 270 -0.73 8.38 -11.29
C VAL A 270 -2.22 8.52 -11.61
N LYS A 271 -3.11 8.19 -10.67
CA LYS A 271 -4.56 8.31 -10.87
C LYS A 271 -4.98 9.75 -11.16
N GLN A 272 -4.47 10.73 -10.41
CA GLN A 272 -4.82 12.14 -10.58
C GLN A 272 -4.28 12.75 -11.87
N VAL A 273 -3.06 12.39 -12.29
CA VAL A 273 -2.46 12.87 -13.55
C VAL A 273 -3.18 12.24 -14.75
N CYS A 274 -3.42 10.93 -14.73
CA CYS A 274 -4.19 10.23 -15.77
C CYS A 274 -5.60 10.81 -15.93
N GLN A 275 -6.32 11.02 -14.84
CA GLN A 275 -7.68 11.58 -14.87
C GLN A 275 -7.73 12.96 -15.56
N ARG A 276 -6.74 13.83 -15.33
CA ARG A 276 -6.65 15.16 -15.98
C ARG A 276 -6.37 15.06 -17.47
N ARG A 277 -5.94 13.92 -17.95
CA ARG A 277 -5.64 13.63 -19.35
C ARG A 277 -6.75 12.82 -20.05
N GLY A 278 -7.88 12.59 -19.38
CA GLY A 278 -8.98 11.76 -19.91
C GLY A 278 -8.68 10.27 -19.87
N LEU A 279 -7.69 9.87 -19.07
CA LEU A 279 -7.28 8.48 -18.86
C LEU A 279 -7.76 7.98 -17.50
N LEU A 280 -7.87 6.67 -17.37
CA LEU A 280 -8.08 5.99 -16.10
C LEU A 280 -6.90 5.05 -15.86
N ALA A 281 -6.20 5.25 -14.74
CA ALA A 281 -5.23 4.30 -14.23
C ALA A 281 -5.90 3.40 -13.18
N THR A 282 -5.73 2.10 -13.33
CA THR A 282 -6.25 1.11 -12.39
C THR A 282 -5.13 0.25 -11.83
N PHE A 283 -5.11 0.11 -10.51
CA PHE A 283 -4.26 -0.81 -9.75
C PHE A 283 -5.03 -2.09 -9.37
N MET A 284 -6.20 -2.33 -9.96
CA MET A 284 -6.86 -3.62 -9.88
C MET A 284 -5.96 -4.70 -10.46
N CYS A 285 -5.71 -5.77 -9.70
CA CYS A 285 -4.75 -6.81 -10.08
C CYS A 285 -5.07 -7.43 -11.45
N ARG A 286 -6.33 -7.80 -11.69
CA ARG A 286 -6.77 -8.46 -12.92
C ARG A 286 -8.08 -7.89 -13.44
N PRO A 287 -8.07 -6.84 -14.27
CA PRO A 287 -9.27 -6.32 -14.90
C PRO A 287 -9.95 -7.34 -15.84
N ALA A 288 -11.30 -7.40 -15.84
CA ALA A 288 -12.08 -8.25 -16.75
C ALA A 288 -12.18 -7.65 -18.15
N LEU A 289 -11.05 -7.21 -18.70
CA LEU A 289 -10.96 -6.66 -20.04
C LEU A 289 -10.23 -7.64 -20.96
N PRO A 290 -10.68 -7.80 -22.23
CA PRO A 290 -10.04 -8.71 -23.17
C PRO A 290 -8.54 -8.44 -23.34
N ASN A 291 -7.72 -9.48 -23.25
CA ASN A 291 -6.26 -9.45 -23.39
C ASN A 291 -5.49 -8.75 -22.25
N PHE A 292 -6.16 -8.36 -21.16
CA PHE A 292 -5.46 -7.82 -20.00
C PHE A 292 -4.83 -8.95 -19.18
N PHE A 293 -3.63 -8.68 -18.65
CA PHE A 293 -2.87 -9.58 -17.77
C PHE A 293 -3.00 -9.13 -16.32
N SER A 294 -2.60 -10.01 -15.41
CA SER A 294 -2.54 -9.65 -14.00
C SER A 294 -1.33 -8.77 -13.73
N SER A 295 -1.52 -7.76 -12.90
CA SER A 295 -0.49 -6.87 -12.40
C SER A 295 -0.03 -7.30 -11.01
N GLY A 296 1.26 -7.13 -10.72
CA GLY A 296 1.88 -7.44 -9.45
C GLY A 296 2.46 -6.22 -8.75
N TRP A 297 2.79 -6.39 -7.50
CA TRP A 297 3.67 -5.51 -6.74
C TRP A 297 4.80 -6.35 -6.17
N HIS A 298 5.98 -6.25 -6.75
CA HIS A 298 7.16 -6.92 -6.26
C HIS A 298 7.87 -6.01 -5.23
N LEU A 299 8.06 -6.55 -4.02
CA LEU A 299 8.68 -5.81 -2.92
C LEU A 299 10.11 -6.29 -2.72
N HIS A 300 11.05 -5.48 -3.20
CA HIS A 300 12.48 -5.72 -2.96
C HIS A 300 12.87 -5.24 -1.56
N GLN A 301 13.62 -6.03 -0.82
CA GLN A 301 13.92 -5.76 0.59
C GLN A 301 15.33 -6.20 0.96
N SER A 302 15.98 -5.38 1.77
CA SER A 302 17.18 -5.73 2.50
C SER A 302 17.22 -5.02 3.84
N LEU A 303 18.16 -5.39 4.70
CA LEU A 303 18.41 -4.74 5.98
C LEU A 303 19.77 -4.05 5.96
N LEU A 304 19.81 -2.84 6.53
CA LEU A 304 21.05 -2.13 6.76
C LEU A 304 21.47 -2.26 8.22
N SER A 305 22.67 -2.75 8.47
CA SER A 305 23.21 -2.89 9.84
C SER A 305 23.49 -1.54 10.48
N ARG A 306 22.98 -1.29 11.69
CA ARG A 306 23.30 -0.11 12.46
C ARG A 306 24.63 -0.31 13.23
N PRO A 307 25.46 0.71 13.42
CA PRO A 307 25.35 2.08 12.90
C PRO A 307 25.97 2.30 11.52
N HIS A 308 26.53 1.25 10.89
CA HIS A 308 27.41 1.41 9.72
C HIS A 308 26.68 1.51 8.38
N GLY A 309 25.39 1.17 8.32
CA GLY A 309 24.58 1.25 7.10
C GLY A 309 24.97 0.24 6.02
N SER A 310 25.79 -0.79 6.35
CA SER A 310 26.13 -1.84 5.40
C SER A 310 24.95 -2.82 5.21
N ASN A 311 24.80 -3.34 3.98
CA ASN A 311 23.76 -4.31 3.68
C ASN A 311 24.02 -5.62 4.46
N ALA A 312 23.11 -5.97 5.38
CA ALA A 312 23.21 -7.16 6.22
C ALA A 312 22.95 -8.47 5.45
N PHE A 313 22.33 -8.39 4.26
CA PHE A 313 22.09 -9.56 3.41
C PHE A 313 23.29 -9.90 2.51
N ALA A 314 24.23 -8.96 2.32
CA ALA A 314 25.40 -9.19 1.52
C ALA A 314 26.33 -10.25 2.16
N SER A 315 26.90 -11.13 1.34
CA SER A 315 27.84 -12.17 1.74
C SER A 315 29.06 -12.17 0.82
N GLY A 316 30.24 -12.54 1.35
CA GLY A 316 31.44 -12.64 0.53
C GLY A 316 31.45 -13.81 -0.46
N SER A 317 30.66 -14.85 -0.25
CA SER A 317 30.76 -16.11 -0.97
C SER A 317 29.44 -16.69 -1.50
N SER A 318 28.29 -16.19 -1.03
CA SER A 318 26.96 -16.69 -1.40
C SER A 318 26.02 -15.54 -1.78
N ALA A 319 24.89 -15.83 -2.38
CA ALA A 319 23.89 -14.83 -2.75
C ALA A 319 23.32 -14.09 -1.55
N LEU A 320 23.21 -14.74 -0.40
CA LEU A 320 22.77 -14.17 0.88
C LEU A 320 23.71 -14.54 2.02
N SER A 321 23.82 -13.67 3.01
CA SER A 321 24.37 -13.95 4.32
C SER A 321 23.49 -14.94 5.10
N ASP A 322 23.98 -15.48 6.22
CA ASP A 322 23.16 -16.31 7.13
C ASP A 322 21.96 -15.52 7.64
N LEU A 323 22.13 -14.22 7.97
CA LEU A 323 21.05 -13.36 8.38
C LEU A 323 19.99 -13.19 7.28
N GLY A 324 20.40 -13.01 6.01
CA GLY A 324 19.48 -12.96 4.88
C GLY A 324 18.72 -14.28 4.68
N ARG A 325 19.36 -15.43 4.92
CA ARG A 325 18.70 -16.74 4.90
C ARG A 325 17.68 -16.88 6.03
N HIS A 326 18.02 -16.46 7.24
CA HIS A 326 17.07 -16.46 8.37
C HIS A 326 15.86 -15.56 8.08
N TYR A 327 16.08 -14.41 7.44
CA TYR A 327 15.01 -13.53 7.00
C TYR A 327 14.08 -14.21 5.98
N VAL A 328 14.64 -14.88 4.98
CA VAL A 328 13.88 -15.70 4.00
C VAL A 328 13.06 -16.78 4.69
N ALA A 329 13.67 -17.51 5.64
CA ALA A 329 12.96 -18.54 6.40
C ALA A 329 11.73 -17.97 7.11
N GLY A 330 11.85 -16.82 7.76
CA GLY A 330 10.72 -16.14 8.39
C GLY A 330 9.63 -15.73 7.40
N LEU A 331 10.01 -15.21 6.22
CA LEU A 331 9.06 -14.90 5.16
C LEU A 331 8.25 -16.13 4.71
N LEU A 332 8.92 -17.28 4.56
CA LEU A 332 8.28 -18.53 4.14
C LEU A 332 7.38 -19.11 5.24
N ASP A 333 7.83 -19.10 6.50
CA ASP A 333 7.07 -19.63 7.64
C ASP A 333 5.72 -18.92 7.82
N HIS A 334 5.69 -17.61 7.54
CA HIS A 334 4.52 -16.75 7.72
C HIS A 334 3.81 -16.38 6.40
N ALA A 335 4.20 -16.97 5.26
CA ALA A 335 3.70 -16.60 3.94
C ALA A 335 2.18 -16.77 3.78
N LEU A 336 1.62 -17.86 4.30
CA LEU A 336 0.20 -18.16 4.13
C LEU A 336 -0.70 -17.17 4.88
N PRO A 337 -0.51 -16.90 6.20
CA PRO A 337 -1.28 -15.88 6.90
C PRO A 337 -0.90 -14.45 6.49
N MET A 338 0.25 -14.21 5.83
CA MET A 338 0.61 -12.92 5.24
C MET A 338 -0.26 -12.57 4.02
N ALA A 339 -0.80 -13.56 3.32
CA ALA A 339 -1.44 -13.36 2.02
C ALA A 339 -2.52 -12.24 2.02
N PRO A 340 -3.40 -12.05 3.03
CA PRO A 340 -4.38 -10.96 3.02
C PRO A 340 -3.79 -9.55 3.11
N PHE A 341 -2.55 -9.39 3.59
CA PHE A 341 -1.85 -8.11 3.59
C PHE A 341 -1.23 -7.79 2.23
N ALA A 342 -0.82 -8.83 1.50
CA ALA A 342 -0.18 -8.73 0.20
C ALA A 342 -1.18 -8.74 -0.97
N ALA A 343 -2.25 -9.53 -0.85
CA ALA A 343 -3.34 -9.66 -1.82
C ALA A 343 -4.69 -9.49 -1.09
N PRO A 344 -5.10 -8.23 -0.78
CA PRO A 344 -6.27 -7.96 0.04
C PRO A 344 -7.61 -8.06 -0.68
N THR A 345 -7.64 -8.38 -1.98
CA THR A 345 -8.87 -8.44 -2.78
C THR A 345 -9.19 -9.86 -3.24
N VAL A 346 -10.46 -10.16 -3.52
CA VAL A 346 -10.82 -11.46 -4.14
C VAL A 346 -10.18 -11.60 -5.53
N ASN A 347 -9.85 -10.50 -6.15
CA ASN A 347 -9.25 -10.41 -7.47
C ASN A 347 -7.78 -10.82 -7.48
N GLY A 348 -7.02 -10.49 -6.44
CA GLY A 348 -5.58 -10.78 -6.32
C GLY A 348 -5.24 -12.27 -6.41
N TYR A 349 -6.10 -13.13 -5.87
CA TYR A 349 -5.88 -14.59 -5.88
C TYR A 349 -5.99 -15.24 -7.27
N LYS A 350 -6.55 -14.54 -8.24
CA LYS A 350 -6.64 -15.00 -9.64
C LYS A 350 -5.32 -14.88 -10.40
N ARG A 351 -4.33 -14.19 -9.78
CA ARG A 351 -2.97 -14.08 -10.28
C ARG A 351 -2.13 -15.33 -10.00
N PHE A 352 -2.37 -16.03 -8.90
CA PHE A 352 -1.56 -17.18 -8.45
C PHE A 352 -1.81 -18.41 -9.33
N ARG A 353 -1.10 -18.49 -10.44
CA ARG A 353 -1.22 -19.56 -11.43
C ARG A 353 0.14 -20.11 -11.80
N PRO A 354 0.29 -21.44 -11.94
CA PRO A 354 1.53 -22.02 -12.43
C PRO A 354 1.92 -21.44 -13.80
N TYR A 355 3.22 -21.21 -13.98
CA TYR A 355 3.83 -20.73 -15.24
C TYR A 355 3.30 -19.38 -15.75
N SER A 356 2.84 -18.52 -14.85
CA SER A 356 2.34 -17.17 -15.17
C SER A 356 3.28 -16.05 -14.71
N PHE A 357 4.52 -16.34 -14.35
CA PHE A 357 5.47 -15.45 -13.68
C PHE A 357 4.98 -14.94 -12.30
N ALA A 358 3.82 -15.36 -11.83
CA ALA A 358 3.36 -15.18 -10.47
C ALA A 358 3.63 -16.45 -9.65
N PRO A 359 3.96 -16.34 -8.34
CA PRO A 359 4.14 -17.52 -7.50
C PRO A 359 2.80 -18.23 -7.26
N ASP A 360 2.85 -19.55 -7.07
CA ASP A 360 1.70 -20.36 -6.66
C ASP A 360 2.00 -21.18 -5.37
N ARG A 361 3.25 -21.16 -4.88
CA ARG A 361 3.74 -21.98 -3.76
C ARG A 361 4.65 -21.20 -2.83
N VAL A 362 4.75 -21.68 -1.59
CA VAL A 362 5.62 -21.12 -0.55
C VAL A 362 7.04 -21.67 -0.72
N ASN A 363 7.82 -21.06 -1.59
CA ASN A 363 9.20 -21.43 -1.85
C ASN A 363 10.09 -20.21 -2.13
N TRP A 364 11.38 -20.45 -2.26
CA TRP A 364 12.35 -19.44 -2.63
C TRP A 364 13.37 -19.98 -3.62
N ALA A 365 13.99 -19.11 -4.38
CA ALA A 365 15.06 -19.46 -5.30
C ALA A 365 15.99 -18.27 -5.56
N VAL A 366 17.20 -18.57 -6.06
CA VAL A 366 18.14 -17.55 -6.54
C VAL A 366 17.84 -17.27 -8.01
N GLU A 367 17.60 -15.99 -8.35
CA GLU A 367 17.34 -15.49 -9.70
C GLU A 367 16.21 -16.20 -10.49
N ASN A 368 15.22 -16.75 -9.79
CA ASN A 368 14.09 -17.42 -10.42
C ASN A 368 12.75 -16.70 -10.17
N ARG A 369 12.13 -16.18 -11.23
CA ARG A 369 10.89 -15.41 -11.21
C ARG A 369 9.62 -16.22 -10.90
N GLY A 370 9.68 -17.54 -10.88
CA GLY A 370 8.56 -18.41 -10.48
C GLY A 370 8.43 -18.59 -8.96
N ALA A 371 9.47 -18.27 -8.20
CA ALA A 371 9.48 -18.44 -6.75
C ALA A 371 8.71 -17.33 -6.02
N LEU A 372 8.17 -17.65 -4.82
CA LEU A 372 7.52 -16.68 -3.94
C LEU A 372 8.51 -15.62 -3.45
N VAL A 373 9.68 -16.09 -2.99
CA VAL A 373 10.79 -15.22 -2.59
C VAL A 373 11.94 -15.43 -3.56
N ARG A 374 12.22 -14.43 -4.37
CA ARG A 374 13.37 -14.42 -5.27
C ARG A 374 14.53 -13.72 -4.61
N VAL A 375 15.65 -14.42 -4.48
CA VAL A 375 16.91 -13.84 -4.03
C VAL A 375 17.64 -13.26 -5.24
N GLN A 376 18.06 -12.01 -5.15
CA GLN A 376 18.87 -11.34 -6.15
C GLN A 376 20.22 -10.96 -5.56
N GLY A 377 21.29 -11.30 -6.24
CA GLY A 377 22.66 -11.06 -5.82
C GLY A 377 23.57 -12.26 -5.98
N SER A 378 24.84 -12.06 -5.66
CA SER A 378 25.90 -13.05 -5.73
C SER A 378 26.95 -12.82 -4.65
N GLY A 379 27.90 -13.74 -4.50
CA GLY A 379 29.03 -13.54 -3.57
C GLY A 379 29.81 -12.25 -3.87
N GLY A 380 29.93 -11.39 -2.86
CA GLY A 380 30.57 -10.08 -2.95
C GLY A 380 29.67 -8.93 -3.43
N ASP A 381 28.40 -9.21 -3.74
CA ASP A 381 27.47 -8.18 -4.18
C ASP A 381 26.86 -7.43 -3.00
N ALA A 382 27.22 -6.14 -2.88
CA ALA A 382 26.68 -5.26 -1.83
C ALA A 382 25.18 -4.92 -2.04
N SER A 383 24.60 -5.21 -3.21
CA SER A 383 23.20 -5.00 -3.53
C SER A 383 22.32 -6.23 -3.34
N SER A 384 22.88 -7.33 -2.80
CA SER A 384 22.12 -8.56 -2.49
C SER A 384 20.85 -8.24 -1.68
N HIS A 385 19.71 -8.75 -2.14
CA HIS A 385 18.41 -8.48 -1.53
C HIS A 385 17.41 -9.62 -1.84
N VAL A 386 16.25 -9.56 -1.24
CA VAL A 386 15.16 -10.49 -1.49
C VAL A 386 13.97 -9.74 -2.08
N GLU A 387 13.29 -10.37 -3.02
CA GLU A 387 12.09 -9.87 -3.68
C GLU A 387 10.90 -10.75 -3.26
N MET A 388 9.93 -10.18 -2.57
CA MET A 388 8.65 -10.84 -2.26
C MET A 388 7.68 -10.60 -3.42
N ARG A 389 7.20 -11.69 -4.05
CA ARG A 389 6.45 -11.63 -5.31
C ARG A 389 4.94 -11.89 -5.17
N ILE A 390 4.45 -12.09 -3.94
CA ILE A 390 3.03 -12.36 -3.68
C ILE A 390 2.12 -11.15 -3.89
N GLY A 391 2.66 -9.92 -3.80
CA GLY A 391 1.89 -8.70 -3.72
C GLY A 391 1.06 -8.39 -4.97
N GLU A 392 -0.15 -7.87 -4.77
CA GLU A 392 -0.94 -7.21 -5.80
C GLU A 392 -0.85 -5.68 -5.68
N PRO A 393 -1.07 -4.92 -6.77
CA PRO A 393 -0.93 -3.46 -6.73
C PRO A 393 -1.91 -2.76 -5.78
N ALA A 394 -3.03 -3.42 -5.43
CA ALA A 394 -4.03 -2.94 -4.47
C ALA A 394 -3.62 -3.14 -3.00
N ALA A 395 -2.49 -3.82 -2.72
CA ALA A 395 -2.03 -4.04 -1.36
C ALA A 395 -1.90 -2.71 -0.58
N THR A 396 -2.29 -2.73 0.70
CA THR A 396 -2.08 -1.58 1.58
C THR A 396 -0.59 -1.49 1.91
N PRO A 397 0.12 -0.43 1.49
CA PRO A 397 1.58 -0.37 1.61
C PRO A 397 2.07 -0.63 3.02
N TYR A 398 1.41 -0.03 4.00
CA TYR A 398 1.82 -0.13 5.40
C TYR A 398 1.66 -1.55 5.96
N PHE A 399 0.54 -2.22 5.68
CA PHE A 399 0.33 -3.59 6.15
C PHE A 399 1.23 -4.57 5.42
N TYR A 400 1.42 -4.40 4.11
CA TYR A 400 2.27 -5.28 3.33
C TYR A 400 3.74 -5.23 3.77
N LEU A 401 4.29 -4.02 3.95
CA LEU A 401 5.66 -3.86 4.43
C LEU A 401 5.79 -4.34 5.88
N ALA A 402 4.87 -3.97 6.77
CA ALA A 402 4.89 -4.39 8.17
C ALA A 402 4.88 -5.93 8.30
N ALA A 403 4.05 -6.62 7.49
CA ALA A 403 3.96 -8.08 7.52
C ALA A 403 5.28 -8.74 7.09
N ASN A 404 5.93 -8.22 6.05
CA ASN A 404 7.24 -8.72 5.61
C ASN A 404 8.32 -8.50 6.67
N ILE A 405 8.37 -7.30 7.26
CA ILE A 405 9.39 -6.97 8.29
C ILE A 405 9.21 -7.85 9.51
N ALA A 406 7.98 -7.97 10.02
CA ALA A 406 7.70 -8.78 11.20
C ALA A 406 8.06 -10.26 10.97
N ALA A 407 7.65 -10.83 9.84
CA ALA A 407 7.96 -12.20 9.46
C ALA A 407 9.48 -12.44 9.33
N GLY A 408 10.17 -11.58 8.60
CA GLY A 408 11.62 -11.71 8.44
C GLY A 408 12.38 -11.54 9.76
N LEU A 409 11.96 -10.60 10.62
CA LEU A 409 12.56 -10.38 11.94
C LEU A 409 12.35 -11.59 12.87
N ASP A 410 11.21 -12.26 12.81
CA ASP A 410 10.96 -13.50 13.54
C ASP A 410 11.92 -14.62 13.09
N GLY A 411 12.12 -14.79 11.78
CA GLY A 411 13.09 -15.73 11.24
C GLY A 411 14.52 -15.45 11.74
N ILE A 412 14.94 -14.18 11.76
CA ILE A 412 16.23 -13.76 12.32
C ILE A 412 16.32 -14.11 13.80
N ARG A 413 15.32 -13.75 14.61
CA ARG A 413 15.31 -13.98 16.07
C ARG A 413 15.39 -15.47 16.43
N ARG A 414 14.77 -16.32 15.64
CA ARG A 414 14.80 -17.78 15.82
C ARG A 414 16.06 -18.44 15.23
N GLY A 415 16.84 -17.74 14.40
CA GLY A 415 17.91 -18.33 13.60
C GLY A 415 17.37 -19.43 12.68
N ALA A 416 16.19 -19.21 12.09
CA ALA A 416 15.50 -20.18 11.25
C ALA A 416 16.23 -20.38 9.93
N GLU A 417 16.26 -21.64 9.41
CA GLU A 417 16.85 -21.94 8.13
C GLU A 417 15.75 -22.22 7.09
N PRO A 418 15.84 -21.64 5.89
CA PRO A 418 14.87 -21.90 4.83
C PRO A 418 15.05 -23.34 4.30
N PRO A 419 14.00 -23.95 3.72
CA PRO A 419 14.12 -25.20 3.00
C PRO A 419 15.09 -25.05 1.81
N PRO A 420 15.49 -26.15 1.15
CA PRO A 420 16.30 -26.07 -0.07
C PRO A 420 15.67 -25.17 -1.12
N ALA A 421 16.50 -24.39 -1.83
CA ALA A 421 16.05 -23.49 -2.88
C ALA A 421 15.42 -24.25 -4.06
N ALA A 422 14.39 -23.68 -4.65
CA ALA A 422 13.67 -24.21 -5.82
C ALA A 422 14.29 -23.67 -7.12
N ASP A 423 15.58 -23.93 -7.35
CA ASP A 423 16.35 -23.25 -8.39
C ASP A 423 15.99 -23.66 -9.83
N VAL A 424 15.35 -24.82 -10.04
CA VAL A 424 15.04 -25.33 -11.37
C VAL A 424 13.61 -24.98 -11.79
N ASP A 425 12.61 -25.52 -11.10
CA ASP A 425 11.19 -25.29 -11.39
C ASP A 425 10.42 -25.06 -10.06
N PRO A 426 10.19 -23.81 -9.67
CA PRO A 426 9.46 -23.51 -8.44
C PRO A 426 8.03 -24.04 -8.43
N TYR A 427 7.40 -24.21 -9.60
CA TYR A 427 6.02 -24.70 -9.71
C TYR A 427 5.89 -26.22 -9.52
N ALA A 428 6.99 -26.98 -9.69
CA ALA A 428 7.02 -28.42 -9.56
C ALA A 428 7.51 -28.92 -8.19
N THR A 429 7.66 -28.04 -7.19
CA THR A 429 8.10 -28.42 -5.85
C THR A 429 6.94 -28.97 -5.00
N GLU A 430 7.29 -29.72 -3.93
CA GLU A 430 6.35 -30.19 -2.90
C GLU A 430 6.01 -29.09 -1.86
N ALA A 431 6.43 -27.84 -2.09
CA ALA A 431 6.13 -26.72 -1.20
C ALA A 431 4.62 -26.47 -1.08
N PRO A 432 4.11 -26.01 0.05
CA PRO A 432 2.70 -25.73 0.24
C PRO A 432 2.19 -24.72 -0.81
N PRO A 433 1.00 -24.92 -1.40
CA PRO A 433 0.41 -23.95 -2.29
C PRO A 433 0.05 -22.67 -1.54
N LEU A 434 0.06 -21.53 -2.23
CA LEU A 434 -0.55 -20.29 -1.74
C LEU A 434 -2.06 -20.46 -1.61
N PRO A 435 -2.75 -19.66 -0.75
CA PRO A 435 -4.19 -19.72 -0.65
C PRO A 435 -4.87 -19.52 -2.01
N ALA A 436 -5.85 -20.33 -2.32
CA ALA A 436 -6.57 -20.27 -3.60
C ALA A 436 -7.59 -19.12 -3.66
N SER A 437 -7.93 -18.51 -2.52
CA SER A 437 -8.94 -17.46 -2.42
C SER A 437 -8.68 -16.53 -1.23
N LEU A 438 -9.27 -15.34 -1.28
CA LEU A 438 -9.27 -14.42 -0.13
C LEU A 438 -9.96 -15.06 1.09
N ALA A 439 -10.99 -15.89 0.90
CA ALA A 439 -11.66 -16.56 2.02
C ALA A 439 -10.71 -17.48 2.78
N GLU A 440 -9.97 -18.33 2.07
CA GLU A 440 -8.97 -19.21 2.66
C GLU A 440 -7.85 -18.42 3.37
N ALA A 441 -7.37 -17.37 2.71
CA ALA A 441 -6.32 -16.54 3.29
C ALA A 441 -6.76 -15.80 4.56
N VAL A 442 -8.00 -15.31 4.60
CA VAL A 442 -8.59 -14.67 5.78
C VAL A 442 -8.75 -15.66 6.93
N ASP A 443 -9.16 -16.90 6.65
CA ASP A 443 -9.27 -17.94 7.68
C ASP A 443 -7.89 -18.33 8.23
N LEU A 444 -6.87 -18.38 7.40
CA LEU A 444 -5.47 -18.59 7.84
C LEU A 444 -4.98 -17.45 8.73
N LEU A 445 -5.26 -16.19 8.37
CA LEU A 445 -4.89 -15.03 9.19
C LEU A 445 -5.66 -15.01 10.51
N ASP A 446 -6.96 -15.34 10.50
CA ASP A 446 -7.79 -15.36 11.72
C ASP A 446 -7.28 -16.38 12.72
N ALA A 447 -6.80 -17.53 12.27
CA ALA A 447 -6.24 -18.58 13.10
C ALA A 447 -4.76 -18.33 13.52
N ASP A 448 -4.10 -17.34 12.92
CA ASP A 448 -2.67 -17.12 13.12
C ASP A 448 -2.35 -16.39 14.42
N ALA A 449 -1.54 -17.01 15.28
CA ALA A 449 -1.13 -16.41 16.54
C ALA A 449 -0.02 -15.37 16.36
N PHE A 450 0.83 -15.54 15.36
CA PHE A 450 2.00 -14.67 15.15
C PHE A 450 1.57 -13.24 14.79
N TYR A 451 0.72 -13.06 13.77
CA TYR A 451 0.28 -11.72 13.39
C TYR A 451 -0.65 -11.09 14.44
N ARG A 452 -1.40 -11.88 15.21
CA ARG A 452 -2.15 -11.37 16.37
C ARG A 452 -1.24 -10.84 17.47
N GLU A 453 -0.11 -11.48 17.72
CA GLU A 453 0.90 -11.00 18.67
C GLU A 453 1.62 -9.76 18.14
N ALA A 454 2.09 -9.80 16.88
CA ALA A 454 2.91 -8.74 16.28
C ALA A 454 2.11 -7.45 16.02
N PHE A 455 0.84 -7.54 15.59
CA PHE A 455 0.04 -6.40 15.16
C PHE A 455 -1.05 -6.02 16.15
N GLY A 456 -1.38 -6.90 17.08
CA GLY A 456 -2.45 -6.77 18.05
C GLY A 456 -3.75 -7.42 17.58
N ASP A 457 -4.40 -8.11 18.51
CA ASP A 457 -5.66 -8.84 18.28
C ASP A 457 -6.76 -7.92 17.72
N THR A 458 -6.82 -6.68 18.19
CA THR A 458 -7.79 -5.67 17.72
C THR A 458 -7.70 -5.42 16.23
N LEU A 459 -6.50 -5.19 15.70
CA LEU A 459 -6.31 -4.93 14.27
C LEU A 459 -6.62 -6.16 13.41
N ILE A 460 -6.12 -7.33 13.82
CA ILE A 460 -6.38 -8.57 13.07
C ILE A 460 -7.87 -8.89 13.05
N SER A 461 -8.55 -8.82 14.19
CA SER A 461 -10.00 -9.07 14.27
C SER A 461 -10.80 -8.07 13.42
N TYR A 462 -10.39 -6.81 13.41
CA TYR A 462 -10.97 -5.77 12.56
C TYR A 462 -10.82 -6.10 11.06
N LEU A 463 -9.60 -6.43 10.60
CA LEU A 463 -9.33 -6.76 9.19
C LEU A 463 -10.09 -8.02 8.76
N VAL A 464 -10.10 -9.06 9.59
CA VAL A 464 -10.85 -10.29 9.34
C VAL A 464 -12.35 -10.00 9.20
N MET A 465 -12.92 -9.21 10.13
CA MET A 465 -14.34 -8.83 10.08
C MET A 465 -14.68 -8.07 8.80
N MET A 466 -13.88 -7.09 8.42
CA MET A 466 -14.06 -6.31 7.21
C MET A 466 -14.01 -7.20 5.95
N LYS A 467 -13.00 -8.08 5.87
CA LYS A 467 -12.86 -8.98 4.71
C LYS A 467 -13.95 -10.03 4.63
N ARG A 468 -14.44 -10.56 5.75
CA ARG A 468 -15.59 -11.45 5.76
C ARG A 468 -16.88 -10.76 5.30
N TYR A 469 -17.07 -9.49 5.63
CA TYR A 469 -18.20 -8.72 5.12
C TYR A 469 -18.10 -8.50 3.59
N GLU A 470 -16.92 -8.12 3.09
CA GLU A 470 -16.65 -8.00 1.64
C GLU A 470 -16.91 -9.32 0.90
N LEU A 471 -16.42 -10.45 1.44
CA LEU A 471 -16.67 -11.81 0.91
C LEU A 471 -18.16 -12.18 0.92
N GLY A 472 -18.92 -11.77 1.92
CA GLY A 472 -20.37 -11.95 1.96
C GLY A 472 -21.07 -11.22 0.82
N ARG A 473 -20.72 -9.94 0.58
CA ARG A 473 -21.25 -9.16 -0.56
C ARG A 473 -20.87 -9.77 -1.91
N TYR A 474 -19.66 -10.28 -2.04
CA TYR A 474 -19.20 -10.98 -3.23
C TYR A 474 -20.02 -12.26 -3.48
N ALA A 475 -20.21 -13.09 -2.46
CA ALA A 475 -21.00 -14.30 -2.55
C ALA A 475 -22.47 -14.01 -2.93
N ASP A 476 -23.07 -12.99 -2.33
CA ASP A 476 -24.44 -12.54 -2.65
C ASP A 476 -24.57 -12.04 -4.10
N ALA A 477 -23.53 -11.38 -4.61
CA ALA A 477 -23.51 -10.93 -6.00
C ALA A 477 -23.42 -12.11 -6.97
N LEU A 478 -22.54 -13.07 -6.72
CA LEU A 478 -22.41 -14.28 -7.55
C LEU A 478 -23.65 -15.17 -7.51
N ALA A 479 -24.37 -15.22 -6.39
CA ALA A 479 -25.63 -15.94 -6.30
C ALA A 479 -26.73 -15.33 -7.21
N LYS A 480 -26.67 -14.01 -7.44
CA LYS A 480 -27.60 -13.30 -8.34
C LYS A 480 -27.17 -13.35 -9.81
N VAL A 481 -25.87 -13.17 -10.05
CA VAL A 481 -25.25 -13.16 -11.38
C VAL A 481 -24.03 -14.06 -11.36
N PRO A 482 -24.17 -15.36 -11.66
CA PRO A 482 -23.05 -16.28 -11.74
C PRO A 482 -22.01 -15.85 -12.78
N LEU A 483 -20.77 -16.24 -12.57
CA LEU A 483 -19.70 -16.04 -13.55
C LEU A 483 -20.07 -16.73 -14.88
N PRO A 484 -19.96 -16.03 -16.01
CA PRO A 484 -20.09 -16.67 -17.32
C PRO A 484 -19.02 -17.74 -17.55
N ASP A 485 -19.34 -18.76 -18.34
CA ASP A 485 -18.40 -19.83 -18.68
C ASP A 485 -17.10 -19.26 -19.29
N GLY A 486 -15.97 -19.70 -18.75
CA GLY A 486 -14.64 -19.29 -19.21
C GLY A 486 -14.18 -17.92 -18.69
N GLN A 487 -14.97 -17.22 -17.89
CA GLN A 487 -14.56 -16.01 -17.18
C GLN A 487 -14.11 -16.35 -15.76
N ASP A 488 -13.11 -15.63 -15.28
CA ASP A 488 -12.58 -15.77 -13.91
C ASP A 488 -12.75 -14.51 -13.07
N VAL A 489 -13.10 -13.37 -13.70
CA VAL A 489 -13.35 -12.08 -13.02
C VAL A 489 -14.81 -11.69 -13.25
N SER A 490 -15.50 -11.36 -12.16
CA SER A 490 -16.92 -11.01 -12.17
C SER A 490 -17.15 -9.51 -12.43
N ASP A 491 -18.37 -9.16 -12.87
CA ASP A 491 -18.84 -7.77 -12.95
C ASP A 491 -18.78 -7.07 -11.58
N TRP A 492 -19.04 -7.82 -10.49
CA TRP A 492 -18.93 -7.29 -9.14
C TRP A 492 -17.50 -6.81 -8.83
N GLU A 493 -16.47 -7.57 -9.20
CA GLU A 493 -15.08 -7.16 -9.00
C GLU A 493 -14.73 -5.92 -9.81
N MET A 494 -15.23 -5.81 -11.03
CA MET A 494 -15.03 -4.60 -11.85
C MET A 494 -15.69 -3.38 -11.22
N ARG A 495 -16.90 -3.50 -10.68
CA ARG A 495 -17.60 -2.42 -9.96
C ARG A 495 -16.88 -2.04 -8.67
N GLU A 496 -16.34 -3.03 -7.96
CA GLU A 496 -15.74 -2.84 -6.64
C GLU A 496 -14.33 -2.25 -6.72
N TYR A 497 -13.51 -2.69 -7.68
CA TYR A 497 -12.07 -2.45 -7.66
C TYR A 497 -11.52 -1.60 -8.80
N PHE A 498 -12.17 -1.58 -9.97
CA PHE A 498 -11.57 -1.04 -11.19
C PHE A 498 -11.24 0.46 -11.13
N GLU A 499 -12.13 1.26 -10.56
CA GLU A 499 -11.87 2.69 -10.32
C GLU A 499 -11.35 2.96 -8.91
N PHE A 500 -11.58 2.07 -7.95
CA PHE A 500 -11.22 2.27 -6.55
C PHE A 500 -9.71 2.19 -6.35
N PHE A 501 -9.10 1.14 -6.86
CA PHE A 501 -7.65 0.95 -6.83
C PHE A 501 -6.93 1.51 -8.05
#